data_967b6e20bbdb8da45027e2208d2a1daa
#
_entry.id   967b6e20bbdb8da45027e2208d2a1daa
#
_cell.length_a   1.000
_cell.length_b   1.000
_cell.length_c   1.000
_cell.angle_alpha   90.00
_cell.angle_beta   90.00
_cell.angle_gamma   90.00
#
_symmetry.space_group_name_H-M   'P 1'
#
loop_
_entity.id
_entity.type
_entity.pdbx_description
1 polymer ?
#
loop_
_entity_poly.entity_id
_entity_poly.type
_entity_poly.pdbx_seq_one_letter_code
_entity_poly.pdbx_strand_id
1 'polypeptide(L)'
;MKRIAGLKIWAWGMVLGLVGCVGMAPLGSKRLAADVAALQKQAPDAWMAAARTGPAAATGWLADFGAGSLRGLVDQAVAGNPDLKATAARVAQARALTRQAGAGLFPTLELGGDGSRSQRPGDQRFSGQGQRSNRFNSTLDVSWEPDFWGKIADQRGQRSLEAAAAEADLHAARLSLAANTVKTAVTQAEARQQLALAEDNVKTRKIQLGVLDRQLDRGIDPDRLALDISLSRADLARAESTVTQRRQDLDEATRSLERLLGGYPGGKERGMAGLPGLKRTIPAGLPSEMLLRRPDLRAAENRLAAELRGESAAKKAFLPSIRLTGDKGYSTQELASLLSASSVIWTISSQLTQPIFEGGRLKAGVELSKARYDEALQQYAGSVLTAFQEVETALAADAFLLQQEGQLTRAVEEAERSDGLAQGQYERGLVDVLTLLDARQRAFDARRALLTVQAQRLRNRADLHLALGGAF
;
A
#
# COMPACT_ATOMS: atom_id res chain seq x y z
N MET A 1 39.81 -64.98 -29.44
CA MET A 1 39.54 -65.75 -28.22
C MET A 1 39.57 -64.81 -27.00
N LYS A 2 38.44 -64.76 -26.36
CA LYS A 2 38.20 -64.64 -24.91
C LYS A 2 38.80 -63.45 -24.11
N ARG A 3 37.86 -62.57 -23.72
CA ARG A 3 37.64 -62.01 -22.35
C ARG A 3 38.61 -60.91 -21.88
N ILE A 4 38.08 -59.67 -21.78
CA ILE A 4 37.79 -59.12 -20.44
C ILE A 4 36.61 -58.17 -20.56
N ALA A 5 35.45 -58.69 -20.14
CA ALA A 5 34.29 -57.91 -19.77
C ALA A 5 34.39 -57.65 -18.27
N GLY A 6 33.93 -56.51 -17.85
CA GLY A 6 33.44 -56.37 -16.49
C GLY A 6 34.33 -55.62 -15.51
N LEU A 7 34.26 -54.30 -15.58
CA LEU A 7 34.44 -53.42 -14.41
C LEU A 7 33.76 -52.09 -14.72
N LYS A 8 32.47 -51.95 -14.57
CA LYS A 8 31.54 -51.70 -13.72
C LYS A 8 31.16 -50.41 -13.22
N ILE A 9 30.19 -49.92 -13.46
CA ILE A 9 28.84 -49.66 -12.99
C ILE A 9 28.59 -50.04 -11.51
N TRP A 10 29.41 -49.54 -10.60
CA TRP A 10 29.09 -49.58 -9.16
C TRP A 10 29.42 -48.32 -8.37
N ALA A 11 29.84 -47.22 -9.00
CA ALA A 11 30.12 -45.94 -8.32
C ALA A 11 29.01 -44.89 -8.41
N TRP A 12 27.94 -45.14 -9.14
CA TRP A 12 26.82 -44.19 -9.33
C TRP A 12 25.58 -44.52 -8.49
N GLY A 13 25.57 -45.64 -7.78
CA GLY A 13 24.42 -46.09 -6.96
C GLY A 13 24.40 -45.53 -5.54
N MET A 14 25.42 -44.85 -5.04
CA MET A 14 25.51 -44.44 -3.63
C MET A 14 25.24 -42.96 -3.37
N VAL A 15 25.03 -42.15 -4.40
CA VAL A 15 24.72 -40.69 -4.26
C VAL A 15 23.22 -40.40 -4.33
N LEU A 16 22.40 -41.35 -4.79
CA LEU A 16 20.94 -41.14 -4.95
C LEU A 16 20.11 -41.58 -3.74
N GLY A 17 20.71 -42.09 -2.67
CA GLY A 17 20.01 -42.62 -1.50
C GLY A 17 19.86 -41.67 -0.31
N LEU A 18 20.35 -40.39 -0.35
CA LEU A 18 20.36 -39.47 0.78
C LEU A 18 19.43 -38.23 0.58
N VAL A 19 18.58 -38.23 -0.44
CA VAL A 19 17.50 -37.26 -0.52
C VAL A 19 16.26 -37.82 0.24
N GLY A 20 16.50 -38.22 1.46
CA GLY A 20 15.43 -38.32 2.46
C GLY A 20 15.02 -36.91 2.86
N CYS A 21 13.85 -36.47 2.41
CA CYS A 21 13.18 -35.28 2.89
C CYS A 21 13.02 -35.33 4.42
N VAL A 22 14.03 -34.91 5.14
CA VAL A 22 13.86 -34.49 6.53
C VAL A 22 13.22 -33.10 6.42
N GLY A 23 11.89 -33.07 6.36
CA GLY A 23 11.07 -31.90 6.60
C GLY A 23 11.28 -31.45 8.04
N MET A 24 12.46 -30.90 8.34
CA MET A 24 12.66 -30.18 9.60
C MET A 24 11.74 -28.96 9.55
N ALA A 25 10.69 -28.99 10.37
CA ALA A 25 9.89 -27.80 10.62
C ALA A 25 10.86 -26.63 10.91
N PRO A 26 10.64 -25.45 10.33
CA PRO A 26 11.57 -24.34 10.49
C PRO A 26 11.77 -24.07 11.97
N LEU A 27 13.05 -24.09 12.40
CA LEU A 27 13.43 -23.70 13.74
C LEU A 27 12.87 -22.31 14.01
N GLY A 28 11.84 -22.19 14.85
CA GLY A 28 11.23 -20.90 15.19
C GLY A 28 9.76 -20.75 14.85
N SER A 29 9.10 -21.65 14.08
CA SER A 29 7.65 -21.54 13.78
C SER A 29 6.79 -21.48 15.06
N LYS A 30 7.22 -22.15 16.13
CA LYS A 30 6.56 -22.10 17.44
C LYS A 30 6.73 -20.72 18.11
N ARG A 31 7.91 -20.06 17.96
CA ARG A 31 8.14 -18.71 18.50
C ARG A 31 7.23 -17.71 17.80
N LEU A 32 7.21 -17.68 16.48
CA LEU A 32 6.34 -16.80 15.70
C LEU A 32 4.87 -16.98 16.12
N ALA A 33 4.39 -18.23 16.14
CA ALA A 33 3.00 -18.52 16.53
C ALA A 33 2.67 -18.07 17.96
N ALA A 34 3.61 -18.22 18.92
CA ALA A 34 3.45 -17.77 20.29
C ALA A 34 3.42 -16.23 20.39
N ASP A 35 4.33 -15.54 19.70
CA ASP A 35 4.44 -14.08 19.72
C ASP A 35 3.21 -13.43 19.07
N VAL A 36 2.75 -13.94 17.91
CA VAL A 36 1.52 -13.49 17.25
C VAL A 36 0.28 -13.78 18.10
N ALA A 37 0.16 -14.98 18.68
CA ALA A 37 -0.95 -15.34 19.56
C ALA A 37 -0.98 -14.48 20.83
N ALA A 38 0.16 -14.11 21.39
CA ALA A 38 0.25 -13.22 22.56
C ALA A 38 -0.31 -11.83 22.24
N LEU A 39 -0.03 -11.30 21.05
CA LEU A 39 -0.57 -10.01 20.59
C LEU A 39 -2.07 -10.11 20.28
N GLN A 40 -2.52 -11.20 19.66
CA GLN A 40 -3.94 -11.43 19.37
C GLN A 40 -4.79 -11.58 20.64
N LYS A 41 -4.23 -12.14 21.72
CA LYS A 41 -4.90 -12.22 23.03
C LYS A 41 -5.11 -10.86 23.71
N GLN A 42 -4.41 -9.81 23.27
CA GLN A 42 -4.62 -8.45 23.77
C GLN A 42 -5.81 -7.76 23.09
N ALA A 43 -6.38 -8.38 22.01
CA ALA A 43 -7.60 -7.87 21.38
C ALA A 43 -8.76 -7.93 22.40
N PRO A 44 -9.55 -6.85 22.54
CA PRO A 44 -10.74 -6.85 23.38
C PRO A 44 -11.80 -7.81 22.81
N ASP A 45 -12.67 -8.32 23.66
CA ASP A 45 -13.76 -9.23 23.24
C ASP A 45 -14.81 -8.51 22.38
N ALA A 46 -14.93 -7.20 22.52
CA ALA A 46 -15.85 -6.37 21.76
C ALA A 46 -15.28 -4.95 21.56
N TRP A 47 -15.75 -4.26 20.53
CA TRP A 47 -15.44 -2.86 20.31
C TRP A 47 -16.10 -1.98 21.37
N MET A 48 -15.35 -1.05 21.95
CA MET A 48 -15.85 -0.14 22.99
C MET A 48 -16.84 0.89 22.42
N ALA A 49 -16.63 1.30 21.17
CA ALA A 49 -17.48 2.28 20.47
C ALA A 49 -18.67 1.66 19.74
N ALA A 50 -18.78 0.32 19.64
CA ALA A 50 -19.86 -0.31 18.88
C ALA A 50 -21.13 -0.47 19.70
N ALA A 51 -22.25 0.09 19.20
CA ALA A 51 -23.56 -0.11 19.76
C ALA A 51 -24.19 -1.49 19.43
N ARG A 52 -23.66 -2.22 18.46
CA ARG A 52 -24.14 -3.54 17.99
C ARG A 52 -23.01 -4.47 17.59
N THR A 53 -23.03 -5.67 18.15
CA THR A 53 -22.24 -6.80 17.69
C THR A 53 -23.01 -7.58 16.62
N GLY A 54 -22.32 -7.99 15.55
CA GLY A 54 -22.87 -8.82 14.47
C GLY A 54 -21.76 -9.16 13.47
N PRO A 55 -21.93 -10.18 12.60
CA PRO A 55 -20.89 -10.52 11.63
C PRO A 55 -20.59 -9.31 10.74
N ALA A 56 -19.32 -8.94 10.62
CA ALA A 56 -18.91 -7.83 9.77
C ALA A 56 -19.35 -8.06 8.31
N ALA A 57 -19.81 -7.01 7.63
CA ALA A 57 -20.10 -7.06 6.20
C ALA A 57 -18.84 -7.43 5.42
N ALA A 58 -18.76 -8.66 4.91
CA ALA A 58 -17.53 -9.23 4.38
C ALA A 58 -17.18 -8.74 2.97
N THR A 59 -18.16 -8.37 2.14
CA THR A 59 -17.94 -8.03 0.72
C THR A 59 -18.99 -7.05 0.19
N GLY A 60 -18.59 -6.26 -0.83
CA GLY A 60 -19.54 -5.44 -1.58
C GLY A 60 -19.96 -4.14 -0.88
N TRP A 61 -19.11 -3.57 -0.03
CA TRP A 61 -19.42 -2.37 0.76
C TRP A 61 -19.78 -1.12 -0.09
N LEU A 62 -19.39 -1.08 -1.37
CA LEU A 62 -19.81 -0.01 -2.29
C LEU A 62 -21.33 0.07 -2.44
N ALA A 63 -22.06 -1.03 -2.20
CA ALA A 63 -23.51 -1.06 -2.24
C ALA A 63 -24.16 -0.19 -1.14
N ASP A 64 -23.48 0.06 -0.04
CA ASP A 64 -23.96 0.91 1.05
C ASP A 64 -24.16 2.37 0.63
N PHE A 65 -23.41 2.81 -0.40
CA PHE A 65 -23.53 4.15 -0.96
C PHE A 65 -24.62 4.27 -2.04
N GLY A 66 -25.27 3.17 -2.41
CA GLY A 66 -26.44 3.16 -3.30
C GLY A 66 -26.21 3.68 -4.72
N ALA A 67 -24.98 4.05 -5.07
CA ALA A 67 -24.64 4.72 -6.32
C ALA A 67 -23.88 3.76 -7.26
N GLY A 68 -24.54 3.25 -8.29
CA GLY A 68 -23.89 2.42 -9.31
C GLY A 68 -22.70 3.10 -10.01
N SER A 69 -22.70 4.45 -10.06
CA SER A 69 -21.59 5.25 -10.60
C SER A 69 -20.30 5.12 -9.80
N LEU A 70 -20.36 4.91 -8.48
CA LEU A 70 -19.17 4.73 -7.63
C LEU A 70 -18.37 3.50 -7.99
N ARG A 71 -19.04 2.39 -8.33
CA ARG A 71 -18.36 1.18 -8.74
C ARG A 71 -17.54 1.41 -10.01
N GLY A 72 -18.11 2.09 -11.00
CA GLY A 72 -17.38 2.44 -12.23
C GLY A 72 -16.15 3.31 -11.97
N LEU A 73 -16.24 4.29 -11.07
CA LEU A 73 -15.10 5.13 -10.68
C LEU A 73 -14.00 4.32 -9.97
N VAL A 74 -14.38 3.43 -9.05
CA VAL A 74 -13.43 2.56 -8.35
C VAL A 74 -12.75 1.60 -9.34
N ASP A 75 -13.51 0.95 -10.22
CA ASP A 75 -12.97 0.03 -11.22
C ASP A 75 -12.00 0.76 -12.17
N GLN A 76 -12.34 1.99 -12.60
CA GLN A 76 -11.47 2.84 -13.40
C GLN A 76 -10.19 3.22 -12.65
N ALA A 77 -10.28 3.62 -11.37
CA ALA A 77 -9.12 3.93 -10.53
C ALA A 77 -8.19 2.71 -10.40
N VAL A 78 -8.74 1.54 -10.10
CA VAL A 78 -7.95 0.30 -9.96
C VAL A 78 -7.25 -0.08 -11.28
N ALA A 79 -7.89 0.14 -12.42
CA ALA A 79 -7.30 -0.14 -13.74
C ALA A 79 -6.28 0.93 -14.16
N GLY A 80 -6.56 2.20 -13.86
CA GLY A 80 -5.83 3.37 -14.36
C GLY A 80 -4.66 3.84 -13.49
N ASN A 81 -4.77 3.73 -12.17
CA ASN A 81 -3.90 4.41 -11.22
C ASN A 81 -2.42 4.00 -11.33
N PRO A 82 -1.48 4.97 -11.54
CA PRO A 82 -0.05 4.68 -11.68
C PRO A 82 0.59 4.14 -10.40
N ASP A 83 0.17 4.60 -9.20
CA ASP A 83 0.75 4.19 -7.93
C ASP A 83 0.43 2.72 -7.63
N LEU A 84 -0.78 2.27 -8.00
CA LEU A 84 -1.16 0.86 -7.89
C LEU A 84 -0.35 -0.01 -8.86
N LYS A 85 -0.12 0.46 -10.10
CA LYS A 85 0.73 -0.23 -11.08
C LYS A 85 2.18 -0.32 -10.59
N ALA A 86 2.70 0.74 -9.96
CA ALA A 86 4.03 0.72 -9.33
C ALA A 86 4.10 -0.31 -8.20
N THR A 87 3.05 -0.41 -7.38
CA THR A 87 2.98 -1.44 -6.32
C THR A 87 2.92 -2.85 -6.91
N ALA A 88 2.18 -3.07 -8.00
CA ALA A 88 2.18 -4.36 -8.71
C ALA A 88 3.57 -4.71 -9.27
N ALA A 89 4.32 -3.72 -9.76
CA ALA A 89 5.70 -3.92 -10.20
C ALA A 89 6.64 -4.32 -9.03
N ARG A 90 6.43 -3.79 -7.82
CA ARG A 90 7.17 -4.23 -6.62
C ARG A 90 6.92 -5.71 -6.29
N VAL A 91 5.71 -6.21 -6.48
CA VAL A 91 5.42 -7.66 -6.34
C VAL A 91 6.24 -8.46 -7.35
N ALA A 92 6.31 -8.02 -8.61
CA ALA A 92 7.11 -8.69 -9.63
C ALA A 92 8.60 -8.69 -9.27
N GLN A 93 9.13 -7.58 -8.73
CA GLN A 93 10.50 -7.48 -8.21
C GLN A 93 10.75 -8.47 -7.06
N ALA A 94 9.87 -8.52 -6.06
CA ALA A 94 10.00 -9.43 -4.91
C ALA A 94 9.97 -10.90 -5.34
N ARG A 95 9.12 -11.27 -6.31
CA ARG A 95 9.10 -12.62 -6.91
C ARG A 95 10.38 -12.92 -7.68
N ALA A 96 10.97 -11.94 -8.35
CA ALA A 96 12.27 -12.12 -9.04
C ALA A 96 13.40 -12.34 -8.03
N LEU A 97 13.43 -11.58 -6.93
CA LEU A 97 14.40 -11.78 -5.84
C LEU A 97 14.28 -13.16 -5.19
N THR A 98 13.04 -13.69 -5.05
CA THR A 98 12.80 -15.06 -4.57
C THR A 98 13.43 -16.10 -5.51
N ARG A 99 13.28 -15.94 -6.84
CA ARG A 99 13.92 -16.82 -7.82
C ARG A 99 15.44 -16.69 -7.78
N GLN A 100 15.96 -15.48 -7.68
CA GLN A 100 17.39 -15.21 -7.57
C GLN A 100 18.01 -15.89 -6.33
N ALA A 101 17.36 -15.76 -5.16
CA ALA A 101 17.81 -16.45 -3.95
C ALA A 101 17.72 -17.97 -4.08
N GLY A 102 16.73 -18.48 -4.81
CA GLY A 102 16.57 -19.92 -5.08
C GLY A 102 17.60 -20.47 -6.10
N ALA A 103 18.23 -19.64 -6.90
CA ALA A 103 19.22 -20.07 -7.87
C ALA A 103 20.45 -20.71 -7.19
N GLY A 104 20.79 -20.28 -5.97
CA GLY A 104 21.87 -20.88 -5.19
C GLY A 104 21.66 -22.36 -4.81
N LEU A 105 20.43 -22.89 -4.95
CA LEU A 105 20.14 -24.32 -4.75
C LEU A 105 20.60 -25.20 -5.92
N PHE A 106 20.94 -24.61 -7.07
CA PHE A 106 21.30 -25.29 -8.30
C PHE A 106 22.77 -25.02 -8.66
N PRO A 107 23.43 -25.91 -9.44
CA PRO A 107 24.77 -25.66 -9.95
C PRO A 107 24.78 -24.45 -10.91
N THR A 108 25.88 -23.70 -10.87
CA THR A 108 26.22 -22.72 -11.90
C THR A 108 27.08 -23.36 -12.98
N LEU A 109 26.91 -22.92 -14.21
CA LEU A 109 27.66 -23.34 -15.38
C LEU A 109 28.20 -22.09 -16.06
N GLU A 110 29.53 -22.04 -16.22
CA GLU A 110 30.22 -20.89 -16.79
C GLU A 110 31.18 -21.37 -17.89
N LEU A 111 31.24 -20.63 -19.01
CA LEU A 111 32.23 -20.84 -20.05
C LEU A 111 33.28 -19.75 -19.92
N GLY A 112 34.50 -20.17 -19.59
CA GLY A 112 35.65 -19.30 -19.45
C GLY A 112 36.61 -19.42 -20.64
N GLY A 113 37.34 -18.35 -20.92
CA GLY A 113 38.45 -18.38 -21.86
C GLY A 113 39.51 -17.36 -21.44
N ASP A 114 40.74 -17.79 -21.30
CA ASP A 114 41.84 -16.90 -20.98
C ASP A 114 43.09 -17.19 -21.81
N GLY A 115 43.86 -16.17 -22.09
CA GLY A 115 45.14 -16.23 -22.72
C GLY A 115 46.17 -15.41 -21.95
N SER A 116 47.28 -16.03 -21.58
CA SER A 116 48.35 -15.35 -20.88
C SER A 116 49.70 -15.60 -21.54
N ARG A 117 50.55 -14.59 -21.52
CA ARG A 117 51.94 -14.68 -21.91
C ARG A 117 52.81 -14.12 -20.81
N SER A 118 53.68 -14.96 -20.23
CA SER A 118 54.57 -14.55 -19.14
C SER A 118 56.01 -14.77 -19.52
N GLN A 119 56.88 -13.92 -19.02
CA GLN A 119 58.32 -14.07 -19.11
C GLN A 119 58.91 -14.06 -17.70
N ARG A 120 59.61 -15.12 -17.33
CA ARG A 120 60.34 -15.19 -16.07
C ARG A 120 61.82 -14.85 -16.33
N PRO A 121 62.49 -14.06 -15.48
CA PRO A 121 63.93 -13.84 -15.58
C PRO A 121 64.66 -15.17 -15.51
N GLY A 122 65.70 -15.30 -16.29
CA GLY A 122 66.58 -16.50 -16.23
C GLY A 122 67.36 -16.50 -14.92
N ASP A 123 67.50 -17.69 -14.29
CA ASP A 123 68.37 -17.84 -13.14
C ASP A 123 69.83 -17.89 -13.68
N GLN A 124 70.64 -16.92 -13.24
CA GLN A 124 72.06 -16.85 -13.67
C GLN A 124 72.89 -18.10 -13.33
N ARG A 125 72.38 -19.00 -12.50
CA ARG A 125 73.00 -20.26 -12.13
C ARG A 125 72.81 -21.42 -13.14
N PHE A 126 71.80 -21.26 -14.04
CA PHE A 126 71.39 -22.32 -14.97
C PHE A 126 71.10 -21.80 -16.39
N SER A 127 71.95 -21.16 -17.10
CA SER A 127 71.82 -20.76 -18.51
C SER A 127 71.43 -19.37 -18.86
N GLY A 128 71.05 -18.51 -17.91
CA GLY A 128 70.86 -17.07 -18.15
C GLY A 128 69.70 -16.63 -19.07
N GLN A 129 69.00 -17.56 -19.72
CA GLN A 129 67.92 -17.22 -20.66
C GLN A 129 66.58 -17.19 -19.93
N GLY A 130 65.87 -16.06 -20.01
CA GLY A 130 64.47 -15.91 -19.49
C GLY A 130 63.53 -16.84 -20.21
N GLN A 131 62.71 -17.58 -19.43
CA GLN A 131 61.75 -18.51 -19.99
C GLN A 131 60.41 -17.75 -20.31
N ARG A 132 59.99 -17.79 -21.56
CA ARG A 132 58.67 -17.32 -22.01
C ARG A 132 57.71 -18.50 -21.97
N SER A 133 56.54 -18.28 -21.39
CA SER A 133 55.45 -19.24 -21.35
C SER A 133 54.16 -18.57 -21.84
N ASN A 134 53.53 -19.19 -22.79
CA ASN A 134 52.15 -18.85 -23.17
C ASN A 134 51.21 -19.87 -22.52
N ARG A 135 50.01 -19.47 -22.21
CA ARG A 135 48.94 -20.37 -21.82
C ARG A 135 47.63 -19.88 -22.40
N PHE A 136 46.90 -20.73 -23.05
CA PHE A 136 45.59 -20.53 -23.60
C PHE A 136 44.66 -21.57 -22.99
N ASN A 137 43.60 -21.15 -22.33
CA ASN A 137 42.62 -22.04 -21.73
C ASN A 137 41.22 -21.71 -22.29
N SER A 138 40.38 -22.73 -22.43
CA SER A 138 38.96 -22.61 -22.65
C SER A 138 38.27 -23.70 -21.85
N THR A 139 37.53 -23.34 -20.79
CA THR A 139 36.94 -24.29 -19.84
C THR A 139 35.47 -24.05 -19.67
N LEU A 140 34.71 -25.11 -19.50
CA LEU A 140 33.34 -25.15 -19.01
C LEU A 140 33.42 -25.55 -17.54
N ASP A 141 33.07 -24.60 -16.67
CA ASP A 141 33.19 -24.70 -15.22
C ASP A 141 31.81 -24.90 -14.59
N VAL A 142 31.69 -25.87 -13.72
CA VAL A 142 30.49 -26.14 -12.90
C VAL A 142 30.86 -25.89 -11.44
N SER A 143 30.03 -25.14 -10.73
CA SER A 143 30.15 -24.93 -9.28
C SER A 143 28.83 -25.10 -8.60
N TRP A 144 28.80 -25.83 -7.48
CA TRP A 144 27.58 -26.06 -6.70
C TRP A 144 27.91 -26.21 -5.22
N GLU A 145 27.08 -25.52 -4.37
CA GLU A 145 27.08 -25.66 -2.92
C GLU A 145 25.77 -26.39 -2.51
N PRO A 146 25.78 -27.73 -2.32
CA PRO A 146 24.61 -28.45 -1.82
C PRO A 146 24.19 -27.92 -0.47
N ASP A 147 22.91 -27.58 -0.33
CA ASP A 147 22.36 -26.95 0.87
C ASP A 147 21.97 -27.98 1.94
N PHE A 148 22.92 -28.74 2.47
CA PHE A 148 22.67 -29.80 3.46
C PHE A 148 21.99 -29.30 4.73
N TRP A 149 22.28 -28.08 5.15
CA TRP A 149 21.76 -27.50 6.37
C TRP A 149 20.54 -26.62 6.15
N GLY A 150 20.19 -26.35 4.92
CA GLY A 150 19.07 -25.50 4.54
C GLY A 150 19.32 -24.02 4.78
N LYS A 151 20.57 -23.55 4.73
CA LYS A 151 20.91 -22.12 4.80
C LYS A 151 20.35 -21.36 3.60
N ILE A 152 20.58 -21.86 2.39
CA ILE A 152 20.10 -21.25 1.13
C ILE A 152 18.59 -21.40 1.03
N ALA A 153 18.03 -22.53 1.48
CA ALA A 153 16.58 -22.74 1.55
C ALA A 153 15.89 -21.72 2.48
N ASP A 154 16.50 -21.39 3.63
CA ASP A 154 15.98 -20.35 4.52
C ASP A 154 16.10 -18.95 3.91
N GLN A 155 17.19 -18.63 3.22
CA GLN A 155 17.34 -17.36 2.48
C GLN A 155 16.28 -17.22 1.38
N ARG A 156 16.03 -18.28 0.61
CA ARG A 156 14.92 -18.31 -0.36
C ARG A 156 13.57 -18.18 0.33
N GLY A 157 13.39 -18.87 1.47
CA GLY A 157 12.18 -18.80 2.29
C GLY A 157 11.90 -17.38 2.81
N GLN A 158 12.94 -16.67 3.26
CA GLN A 158 12.87 -15.26 3.65
C GLN A 158 12.34 -14.41 2.47
N ARG A 159 12.96 -14.50 1.28
CA ARG A 159 12.54 -13.77 0.10
C ARG A 159 11.12 -14.12 -0.38
N SER A 160 10.73 -15.39 -0.20
CA SER A 160 9.35 -15.84 -0.52
C SER A 160 8.31 -15.17 0.38
N LEU A 161 8.60 -15.02 1.68
CA LEU A 161 7.74 -14.33 2.64
C LEU A 161 7.72 -12.82 2.40
N GLU A 162 8.84 -12.22 2.01
CA GLU A 162 8.87 -10.82 1.56
C GLU A 162 8.01 -10.61 0.29
N ALA A 163 8.01 -11.56 -0.63
CA ALA A 163 7.13 -11.51 -1.81
C ALA A 163 5.65 -11.66 -1.42
N ALA A 164 5.32 -12.53 -0.47
CA ALA A 164 3.97 -12.66 0.08
C ALA A 164 3.53 -11.38 0.81
N ALA A 165 4.45 -10.71 1.51
CA ALA A 165 4.20 -9.40 2.12
C ALA A 165 3.88 -8.34 1.05
N ALA A 166 4.66 -8.27 -0.03
CA ALA A 166 4.43 -7.35 -1.13
C ALA A 166 3.08 -7.61 -1.85
N GLU A 167 2.64 -8.86 -1.96
CA GLU A 167 1.31 -9.23 -2.47
C GLU A 167 0.20 -8.73 -1.56
N ALA A 168 0.37 -8.90 -0.24
CA ALA A 168 -0.57 -8.36 0.74
C ALA A 168 -0.60 -6.82 0.73
N ASP A 169 0.54 -6.14 0.55
CA ASP A 169 0.62 -4.69 0.35
C ASP A 169 -0.14 -4.24 -0.91
N LEU A 170 -0.08 -5.00 -1.99
CA LEU A 170 -0.86 -4.70 -3.20
C LEU A 170 -2.36 -4.80 -2.94
N HIS A 171 -2.81 -5.78 -2.16
CA HIS A 171 -4.21 -5.88 -1.74
C HIS A 171 -4.61 -4.70 -0.84
N ALA A 172 -3.78 -4.32 0.13
CA ALA A 172 -4.01 -3.14 0.96
C ALA A 172 -4.08 -1.86 0.13
N ALA A 173 -3.17 -1.67 -0.82
CA ALA A 173 -3.16 -0.53 -1.73
C ALA A 173 -4.43 -0.44 -2.59
N ARG A 174 -4.96 -1.58 -3.07
CA ARG A 174 -6.24 -1.63 -3.81
C ARG A 174 -7.41 -1.17 -2.94
N LEU A 175 -7.51 -1.66 -1.71
CA LEU A 175 -8.56 -1.26 -0.78
C LEU A 175 -8.46 0.22 -0.43
N SER A 176 -7.26 0.71 -0.14
CA SER A 176 -7.01 2.12 0.15
C SER A 176 -7.34 3.02 -1.05
N LEU A 177 -6.99 2.60 -2.28
CA LEU A 177 -7.33 3.33 -3.49
C LEU A 177 -8.86 3.39 -3.69
N ALA A 178 -9.57 2.28 -3.49
CA ALA A 178 -11.03 2.23 -3.57
C ALA A 178 -11.68 3.18 -2.56
N ALA A 179 -11.27 3.13 -1.28
CA ALA A 179 -11.78 4.02 -0.24
C ALA A 179 -11.46 5.49 -0.53
N ASN A 180 -10.24 5.80 -0.97
CA ASN A 180 -9.85 7.16 -1.33
C ASN A 180 -10.60 7.68 -2.56
N THR A 181 -10.89 6.83 -3.55
CA THR A 181 -11.71 7.19 -4.71
C THR A 181 -13.13 7.56 -4.28
N VAL A 182 -13.74 6.77 -3.38
CA VAL A 182 -15.07 7.07 -2.82
C VAL A 182 -15.03 8.38 -2.02
N LYS A 183 -14.07 8.56 -1.13
CA LYS A 183 -13.94 9.80 -0.32
C LYS A 183 -13.77 11.03 -1.21
N THR A 184 -12.95 10.94 -2.26
CA THR A 184 -12.74 12.06 -3.18
C THR A 184 -13.98 12.33 -4.04
N ALA A 185 -14.71 11.29 -4.48
CA ALA A 185 -15.98 11.45 -5.19
C ALA A 185 -17.05 12.11 -4.29
N VAL A 186 -17.09 11.75 -2.99
CA VAL A 186 -17.95 12.42 -2.00
C VAL A 186 -17.56 13.88 -1.83
N THR A 187 -16.26 14.19 -1.73
CA THR A 187 -15.78 15.58 -1.63
C THR A 187 -16.15 16.39 -2.86
N GLN A 188 -16.06 15.83 -4.05
CA GLN A 188 -16.47 16.48 -5.28
C GLN A 188 -18.00 16.72 -5.30
N ALA A 189 -18.81 15.74 -4.88
CA ALA A 189 -20.25 15.89 -4.79
C ALA A 189 -20.67 16.95 -3.75
N GLU A 190 -20.01 16.99 -2.60
CA GLU A 190 -20.18 18.04 -1.59
C GLU A 190 -19.86 19.42 -2.18
N ALA A 191 -18.70 19.60 -2.82
CA ALA A 191 -18.28 20.85 -3.42
C ALA A 191 -19.28 21.34 -4.48
N ARG A 192 -19.84 20.42 -5.28
CA ARG A 192 -20.89 20.74 -6.26
C ARG A 192 -22.18 21.23 -5.60
N GLN A 193 -22.63 20.57 -4.54
CA GLN A 193 -23.82 21.00 -3.81
C GLN A 193 -23.60 22.31 -3.06
N GLN A 194 -22.41 22.53 -2.49
CA GLN A 194 -22.02 23.79 -1.86
C GLN A 194 -21.99 24.94 -2.89
N LEU A 195 -21.51 24.68 -4.10
CA LEU A 195 -21.54 25.66 -5.19
C LEU A 195 -22.99 26.00 -5.58
N ALA A 196 -23.83 25.00 -5.79
CA ALA A 196 -25.23 25.20 -6.13
C ALA A 196 -25.96 26.02 -5.05
N LEU A 197 -25.70 25.73 -3.78
CA LEU A 197 -26.26 26.50 -2.64
C LEU A 197 -25.76 27.95 -2.66
N ALA A 198 -24.48 28.20 -2.95
CA ALA A 198 -23.91 29.55 -3.03
C ALA A 198 -24.47 30.32 -4.22
N GLU A 199 -24.68 29.70 -5.37
CA GLU A 199 -25.29 30.32 -6.56
C GLU A 199 -26.76 30.67 -6.32
N ASP A 200 -27.55 29.83 -5.62
CA ASP A 200 -28.90 30.11 -5.24
C ASP A 200 -28.98 31.28 -4.24
N ASN A 201 -28.03 31.35 -3.29
CA ASN A 201 -27.90 32.48 -2.38
C ASN A 201 -27.63 33.80 -3.13
N VAL A 202 -26.72 33.81 -4.10
CA VAL A 202 -26.47 35.01 -4.94
C VAL A 202 -27.74 35.39 -5.72
N LYS A 203 -28.45 34.42 -6.30
CA LYS A 203 -29.70 34.67 -7.03
C LYS A 203 -30.74 35.35 -6.13
N THR A 204 -30.94 34.86 -4.90
CA THR A 204 -31.88 35.41 -3.92
C THR A 204 -31.51 36.85 -3.55
N ARG A 205 -30.19 37.13 -3.32
CA ARG A 205 -29.70 38.48 -3.00
C ARG A 205 -29.85 39.45 -4.18
N LYS A 206 -29.65 39.02 -5.42
CA LYS A 206 -29.91 39.85 -6.61
C LYS A 206 -31.37 40.21 -6.76
N ILE A 207 -32.27 39.29 -6.51
CA ILE A 207 -33.74 39.57 -6.52
C ILE A 207 -34.08 40.62 -5.45
N GLN A 208 -33.56 40.48 -4.23
CA GLN A 208 -33.76 41.43 -3.14
C GLN A 208 -33.25 42.82 -3.51
N LEU A 209 -32.02 42.94 -3.99
CA LEU A 209 -31.46 44.23 -4.41
C LEU A 209 -32.31 44.89 -5.49
N GLY A 210 -32.78 44.11 -6.50
CA GLY A 210 -33.68 44.64 -7.52
C GLY A 210 -35.05 45.10 -7.00
N VAL A 211 -35.53 44.57 -5.84
CA VAL A 211 -36.72 45.11 -5.18
C VAL A 211 -36.44 46.47 -4.55
N LEU A 212 -35.30 46.60 -3.85
CA LEU A 212 -34.88 47.84 -3.21
C LEU A 212 -34.63 48.97 -4.24
N ASP A 213 -33.94 48.67 -5.34
CA ASP A 213 -33.70 49.64 -6.42
C ASP A 213 -35.02 50.16 -7.01
N ARG A 214 -36.04 49.27 -7.26
CA ARG A 214 -37.36 49.69 -7.72
C ARG A 214 -38.15 50.50 -6.72
N GLN A 215 -37.98 50.29 -5.42
CA GLN A 215 -38.61 51.12 -4.39
C GLN A 215 -38.01 52.52 -4.34
N LEU A 216 -36.67 52.62 -4.50
CA LEU A 216 -36.00 53.90 -4.59
C LEU A 216 -36.43 54.71 -5.82
N ASP A 217 -36.55 54.07 -7.00
CA ASP A 217 -37.03 54.68 -8.24
C ASP A 217 -38.47 55.26 -8.10
N ARG A 218 -39.28 54.67 -7.23
CA ARG A 218 -40.64 55.13 -6.90
C ARG A 218 -40.66 56.22 -5.85
N GLY A 219 -39.50 56.67 -5.35
CA GLY A 219 -39.39 57.72 -4.36
C GLY A 219 -39.85 57.31 -2.94
N ILE A 220 -39.87 56.05 -2.61
CA ILE A 220 -40.26 55.54 -1.30
C ILE A 220 -39.06 55.66 -0.35
N ASP A 221 -39.13 56.52 0.67
CA ASP A 221 -38.15 56.72 1.75
C ASP A 221 -36.67 56.68 1.28
N PRO A 222 -36.21 57.69 0.49
CA PRO A 222 -34.92 57.61 -0.17
C PRO A 222 -33.71 57.50 0.78
N ASP A 223 -33.77 58.15 1.96
CA ASP A 223 -32.66 58.17 2.92
C ASP A 223 -32.43 56.81 3.56
N ARG A 224 -33.51 56.13 3.94
CA ARG A 224 -33.46 54.75 4.49
C ARG A 224 -33.03 53.76 3.41
N LEU A 225 -33.61 53.82 2.22
CA LEU A 225 -33.30 52.92 1.12
C LEU A 225 -31.86 53.01 0.63
N ALA A 226 -31.23 54.22 0.68
CA ALA A 226 -29.82 54.37 0.32
C ALA A 226 -28.87 53.53 1.20
N LEU A 227 -29.15 53.47 2.52
CA LEU A 227 -28.42 52.61 3.44
C LEU A 227 -28.67 51.13 3.15
N ASP A 228 -29.97 50.74 3.03
CA ASP A 228 -30.38 49.34 2.79
C ASP A 228 -29.81 48.80 1.48
N ILE A 229 -29.75 49.58 0.42
CA ILE A 229 -29.15 49.26 -0.87
C ILE A 229 -27.63 49.08 -0.70
N SER A 230 -26.92 50.00 0.01
CA SER A 230 -25.50 49.87 0.24
C SER A 230 -25.14 48.61 1.02
N LEU A 231 -25.87 48.27 2.06
CA LEU A 231 -25.70 47.00 2.82
C LEU A 231 -25.96 45.79 1.96
N SER A 232 -27.06 45.82 1.18
CA SER A 232 -27.41 44.69 0.29
C SER A 232 -26.38 44.48 -0.85
N ARG A 233 -25.80 45.55 -1.40
CA ARG A 233 -24.72 45.49 -2.39
C ARG A 233 -23.44 44.89 -1.81
N ALA A 234 -23.05 45.30 -0.60
CA ALA A 234 -21.90 44.73 0.10
C ALA A 234 -22.09 43.25 0.39
N ASP A 235 -23.30 42.84 0.77
CA ASP A 235 -23.66 41.49 1.08
C ASP A 235 -23.71 40.61 -0.19
N LEU A 236 -24.23 41.16 -1.30
CA LEU A 236 -24.17 40.50 -2.61
C LEU A 236 -22.73 40.26 -3.06
N ALA A 237 -21.84 41.23 -2.93
CA ALA A 237 -20.43 41.09 -3.29
C ALA A 237 -19.73 39.97 -2.49
N ARG A 238 -20.06 39.85 -1.19
CA ARG A 238 -19.57 38.70 -0.36
C ARG A 238 -20.09 37.38 -0.87
N ALA A 239 -21.37 37.29 -1.22
CA ALA A 239 -21.96 36.06 -1.75
C ALA A 239 -21.34 35.69 -3.11
N GLU A 240 -21.06 36.63 -4.00
CA GLU A 240 -20.37 36.40 -5.27
C GLU A 240 -18.93 35.93 -5.07
N SER A 241 -18.21 36.49 -4.10
CA SER A 241 -16.90 36.00 -3.68
C SER A 241 -16.96 34.54 -3.20
N THR A 242 -18.00 34.19 -2.43
CA THR A 242 -18.24 32.80 -1.98
C THR A 242 -18.46 31.86 -3.16
N VAL A 243 -19.22 32.25 -4.18
CA VAL A 243 -19.40 31.43 -5.40
C VAL A 243 -18.05 31.19 -6.08
N THR A 244 -17.20 32.20 -6.19
CA THR A 244 -15.87 32.04 -6.78
C THR A 244 -15.02 31.01 -6.02
N GLN A 245 -15.03 31.10 -4.69
CA GLN A 245 -14.36 30.14 -3.83
C GLN A 245 -14.91 28.71 -4.02
N ARG A 246 -16.22 28.53 -4.07
CA ARG A 246 -16.84 27.21 -4.26
C ARG A 246 -16.58 26.62 -5.66
N ARG A 247 -16.41 27.45 -6.67
CA ARG A 247 -15.97 27.02 -8.01
C ARG A 247 -14.56 26.48 -7.96
N GLN A 248 -13.66 27.17 -7.25
CA GLN A 248 -12.31 26.68 -7.04
C GLN A 248 -12.31 25.34 -6.30
N ASP A 249 -13.04 25.22 -5.18
CA ASP A 249 -13.13 23.99 -4.40
C ASP A 249 -13.62 22.80 -5.26
N LEU A 250 -14.59 23.02 -6.14
CA LEU A 250 -15.10 22.00 -7.07
C LEU A 250 -14.05 21.62 -8.13
N ASP A 251 -13.34 22.60 -8.69
CA ASP A 251 -12.29 22.34 -9.67
C ASP A 251 -11.15 21.50 -9.06
N GLU A 252 -10.69 21.86 -7.86
CA GLU A 252 -9.66 21.12 -7.12
C GLU A 252 -10.08 19.69 -6.78
N ALA A 253 -11.30 19.50 -6.30
CA ALA A 253 -11.86 18.18 -6.02
C ALA A 253 -11.99 17.32 -7.29
N THR A 254 -12.39 17.95 -8.41
CA THR A 254 -12.52 17.26 -9.71
C THR A 254 -11.15 16.79 -10.22
N ARG A 255 -10.14 17.67 -10.20
CA ARG A 255 -8.76 17.31 -10.59
C ARG A 255 -8.16 16.24 -9.70
N SER A 256 -8.46 16.28 -8.40
CA SER A 256 -8.03 15.26 -7.44
C SER A 256 -8.63 13.90 -7.76
N LEU A 257 -9.91 13.84 -8.15
CA LEU A 257 -10.57 12.62 -8.59
C LEU A 257 -9.93 12.09 -9.89
N GLU A 258 -9.76 12.94 -10.90
CA GLU A 258 -9.14 12.56 -12.18
C GLU A 258 -7.75 11.97 -11.99
N ARG A 259 -6.94 12.53 -11.07
CA ARG A 259 -5.62 11.99 -10.73
C ARG A 259 -5.71 10.57 -10.14
N LEU A 260 -6.68 10.32 -9.24
CA LEU A 260 -6.89 8.97 -8.69
C LEU A 260 -7.32 7.98 -9.76
N LEU A 261 -8.13 8.42 -10.73
CA LEU A 261 -8.55 7.61 -11.88
C LEU A 261 -7.41 7.33 -12.88
N GLY A 262 -6.25 7.98 -12.71
CA GLY A 262 -5.10 7.86 -13.62
C GLY A 262 -5.24 8.66 -14.90
N GLY A 263 -6.16 9.60 -14.96
CA GLY A 263 -6.40 10.50 -16.08
C GLY A 263 -5.64 11.83 -15.97
N TYR A 264 -5.60 12.59 -17.09
CA TYR A 264 -5.12 13.98 -17.08
C TYR A 264 -6.08 14.85 -16.27
N PRO A 265 -5.61 15.67 -15.30
CA PRO A 265 -6.46 16.47 -14.42
C PRO A 265 -7.04 17.70 -15.15
N GLY A 266 -7.94 17.47 -16.09
CA GLY A 266 -8.56 18.47 -16.97
C GLY A 266 -9.78 19.17 -16.40
N GLY A 267 -10.27 18.77 -15.21
CA GLY A 267 -11.44 19.34 -14.56
C GLY A 267 -12.78 18.96 -15.21
N LYS A 268 -12.85 17.80 -15.88
CA LYS A 268 -14.03 17.40 -16.68
C LYS A 268 -14.84 16.26 -16.06
N GLU A 269 -14.25 15.50 -15.10
CA GLU A 269 -14.90 14.33 -14.52
C GLU A 269 -16.13 14.74 -13.69
N ARG A 270 -17.27 14.14 -14.01
CA ARG A 270 -18.53 14.49 -13.33
C ARG A 270 -18.71 13.81 -11.98
N GLY A 271 -18.07 12.68 -11.76
CA GLY A 271 -18.17 11.95 -10.50
C GLY A 271 -19.60 11.55 -10.13
N MET A 272 -19.96 11.73 -8.85
CA MET A 272 -21.30 11.45 -8.32
C MET A 272 -22.26 12.61 -8.58
N ALA A 273 -23.53 12.31 -8.84
CA ALA A 273 -24.56 13.33 -9.04
C ALA A 273 -24.92 14.11 -7.75
N GLY A 274 -24.78 13.47 -6.58
CA GLY A 274 -25.07 14.06 -5.28
C GLY A 274 -24.64 13.15 -4.14
N LEU A 275 -24.85 13.59 -2.89
CA LEU A 275 -24.55 12.83 -1.69
C LEU A 275 -25.66 11.79 -1.45
N PRO A 276 -25.36 10.47 -1.44
CA PRO A 276 -26.36 9.45 -1.14
C PRO A 276 -26.67 9.41 0.37
N GLY A 277 -27.92 9.08 0.72
CA GLY A 277 -28.29 8.83 2.11
C GLY A 277 -27.78 7.47 2.60
N LEU A 278 -27.18 7.43 3.78
CA LEU A 278 -26.77 6.17 4.43
C LEU A 278 -27.98 5.49 5.07
N LYS A 279 -28.33 4.29 4.59
CA LYS A 279 -29.55 3.56 4.99
C LYS A 279 -29.31 2.51 6.08
N ARG A 280 -28.07 2.08 6.34
CA ARG A 280 -27.75 0.95 7.23
C ARG A 280 -26.64 1.30 8.22
N THR A 281 -26.75 0.74 9.44
CA THR A 281 -25.62 0.62 10.36
C THR A 281 -24.78 -0.58 9.96
N ILE A 282 -23.45 -0.44 10.00
CA ILE A 282 -22.54 -1.57 9.70
C ILE A 282 -22.29 -2.34 10.98
N PRO A 283 -22.52 -3.67 11.02
CA PRO A 283 -22.03 -4.48 12.10
C PRO A 283 -20.52 -4.59 12.01
N ALA A 284 -19.81 -4.23 13.09
CA ALA A 284 -18.35 -4.14 13.10
C ALA A 284 -17.62 -5.49 13.21
N GLY A 285 -18.32 -6.59 13.48
CA GLY A 285 -17.70 -7.88 13.76
C GLY A 285 -16.97 -7.91 15.10
N LEU A 286 -16.13 -8.92 15.30
CA LEU A 286 -15.27 -9.02 16.47
C LEU A 286 -13.88 -8.42 16.18
N PRO A 287 -13.23 -7.78 17.18
CA PRO A 287 -11.87 -7.27 17.02
C PRO A 287 -10.87 -8.32 16.53
N SER A 288 -10.95 -9.55 17.03
CA SER A 288 -10.09 -10.67 16.62
C SER A 288 -10.30 -11.11 15.16
N GLU A 289 -11.52 -11.01 14.61
CA GLU A 289 -11.79 -11.33 13.20
C GLU A 289 -11.18 -10.32 12.24
N MET A 290 -11.12 -9.03 12.62
CA MET A 290 -10.53 -7.96 11.83
C MET A 290 -9.03 -8.24 11.59
N LEU A 291 -8.30 -8.73 12.61
CA LEU A 291 -6.89 -9.05 12.50
C LEU A 291 -6.59 -10.06 11.37
N LEU A 292 -7.52 -10.98 11.11
CA LEU A 292 -7.38 -12.00 10.06
C LEU A 292 -7.74 -11.49 8.66
N ARG A 293 -8.49 -10.39 8.56
CA ARG A 293 -9.02 -9.87 7.28
C ARG A 293 -8.16 -8.77 6.67
N ARG A 294 -7.48 -7.98 7.50
CA ARG A 294 -6.70 -6.83 7.03
C ARG A 294 -5.44 -7.26 6.27
N PRO A 295 -5.29 -6.86 5.00
CA PRO A 295 -4.13 -7.25 4.22
C PRO A 295 -2.83 -6.57 4.68
N ASP A 296 -2.88 -5.36 5.25
CA ASP A 296 -1.71 -4.68 5.82
C ASP A 296 -1.14 -5.42 7.04
N LEU A 297 -2.00 -5.98 7.91
CA LEU A 297 -1.56 -6.81 9.03
C LEU A 297 -0.95 -8.12 8.54
N ARG A 298 -1.53 -8.75 7.49
CA ARG A 298 -0.94 -9.93 6.84
C ARG A 298 0.42 -9.63 6.22
N ALA A 299 0.61 -8.44 5.65
CA ALA A 299 1.90 -8.02 5.14
C ALA A 299 2.94 -7.90 6.25
N ALA A 300 2.57 -7.29 7.38
CA ALA A 300 3.45 -7.14 8.55
C ALA A 300 3.79 -8.51 9.18
N GLU A 301 2.83 -9.43 9.30
CA GLU A 301 3.06 -10.80 9.76
C GLU A 301 4.02 -11.56 8.85
N ASN A 302 3.86 -11.47 7.52
CA ASN A 302 4.76 -12.08 6.56
C ASN A 302 6.19 -11.51 6.68
N ARG A 303 6.36 -10.20 6.91
CA ARG A 303 7.67 -9.60 7.17
C ARG A 303 8.29 -10.13 8.45
N LEU A 304 7.53 -10.24 9.53
CA LEU A 304 7.99 -10.83 10.78
C LEU A 304 8.46 -12.29 10.57
N ALA A 305 7.68 -13.08 9.83
CA ALA A 305 8.04 -14.45 9.47
C ALA A 305 9.30 -14.51 8.58
N ALA A 306 9.51 -13.53 7.71
CA ALA A 306 10.71 -13.42 6.88
C ALA A 306 11.97 -13.20 7.73
N GLU A 307 11.91 -12.30 8.72
CA GLU A 307 13.05 -12.06 9.62
C GLU A 307 13.40 -13.29 10.46
N LEU A 308 12.41 -14.10 10.85
CA LEU A 308 12.68 -15.37 11.52
C LEU A 308 13.44 -16.35 10.63
N ARG A 309 13.15 -16.38 9.31
CA ARG A 309 13.93 -17.16 8.34
C ARG A 309 15.34 -16.62 8.19
N GLY A 310 15.51 -15.31 8.20
CA GLY A 310 16.83 -14.64 8.20
C GLY A 310 17.68 -15.03 9.42
N GLU A 311 17.08 -15.06 10.61
CA GLU A 311 17.73 -15.52 11.84
C GLU A 311 18.17 -16.99 11.74
N SER A 312 17.32 -17.85 11.18
CA SER A 312 17.67 -19.26 10.93
C SER A 312 18.85 -19.41 9.98
N ALA A 313 18.85 -18.67 8.88
CA ALA A 313 19.96 -18.68 7.91
C ALA A 313 21.27 -18.18 8.54
N ALA A 314 21.22 -17.12 9.36
CA ALA A 314 22.39 -16.61 10.06
C ALA A 314 22.98 -17.62 11.05
N LYS A 315 22.14 -18.37 11.79
CA LYS A 315 22.60 -19.46 12.65
C LYS A 315 23.25 -20.59 11.88
N LYS A 316 22.72 -20.95 10.71
CA LYS A 316 23.24 -21.99 9.84
C LYS A 316 24.57 -21.61 9.17
N ALA A 317 24.93 -20.33 9.14
CA ALA A 317 26.22 -19.88 8.65
C ALA A 317 27.42 -20.34 9.51
N PHE A 318 27.18 -20.83 10.73
CA PHE A 318 28.21 -21.48 11.56
C PHE A 318 28.50 -22.91 11.15
N LEU A 319 27.67 -23.54 10.33
CA LEU A 319 27.81 -24.94 9.95
C LEU A 319 28.79 -25.09 8.77
N PRO A 320 29.43 -26.28 8.59
CA PRO A 320 30.34 -26.52 7.49
C PRO A 320 29.64 -26.37 6.14
N SER A 321 30.29 -25.75 5.15
CA SER A 321 29.84 -25.73 3.76
C SER A 321 30.65 -26.71 2.91
N ILE A 322 29.97 -27.36 1.97
CA ILE A 322 30.57 -28.25 1.00
C ILE A 322 30.37 -27.62 -0.37
N ARG A 323 31.50 -27.39 -1.08
CA ARG A 323 31.47 -26.89 -2.45
C ARG A 323 31.97 -27.98 -3.38
N LEU A 324 31.21 -28.27 -4.40
CA LEU A 324 31.56 -29.17 -5.50
C LEU A 324 31.89 -28.32 -6.72
N THR A 325 33.06 -28.58 -7.33
CA THR A 325 33.46 -27.90 -8.57
C THR A 325 33.89 -28.95 -9.59
N GLY A 326 33.70 -28.66 -10.86
CA GLY A 326 34.18 -29.45 -11.95
C GLY A 326 34.49 -28.57 -13.15
N ASP A 327 35.53 -28.84 -13.83
CA ASP A 327 35.88 -28.19 -15.08
C ASP A 327 36.19 -29.22 -16.17
N LYS A 328 35.82 -28.86 -17.39
CA LYS A 328 36.23 -29.62 -18.60
C LYS A 328 36.51 -28.63 -19.71
N GLY A 329 37.66 -28.79 -20.36
CA GLY A 329 38.03 -27.86 -21.42
C GLY A 329 39.33 -28.20 -22.09
N TYR A 330 40.02 -27.19 -22.54
CA TYR A 330 41.26 -27.27 -23.26
C TYR A 330 42.29 -26.33 -22.62
N SER A 331 43.56 -26.80 -22.52
CA SER A 331 44.69 -26.01 -22.05
C SER A 331 45.90 -26.28 -22.90
N THR A 332 46.53 -25.25 -23.46
CA THR A 332 47.70 -25.40 -24.34
C THR A 332 48.64 -24.18 -24.28
N GLN A 333 49.85 -24.35 -24.77
CA GLN A 333 50.81 -23.24 -24.95
C GLN A 333 50.72 -22.59 -26.32
N GLU A 334 50.09 -23.24 -27.30
CA GLU A 334 49.95 -22.76 -28.68
C GLU A 334 48.48 -22.59 -29.05
N LEU A 335 48.08 -21.39 -29.42
CA LEU A 335 46.69 -21.09 -29.75
C LEU A 335 46.14 -21.98 -30.89
N ALA A 336 47.01 -22.36 -31.86
CA ALA A 336 46.61 -23.20 -32.98
C ALA A 336 46.22 -24.64 -32.56
N SER A 337 46.71 -25.13 -31.43
CA SER A 337 46.41 -26.47 -30.90
C SER A 337 45.33 -26.47 -29.79
N LEU A 338 44.69 -25.32 -29.52
CA LEU A 338 43.73 -25.18 -28.39
C LEU A 338 42.61 -26.22 -28.44
N LEU A 339 42.00 -26.44 -29.60
CA LEU A 339 40.88 -27.37 -29.76
C LEU A 339 41.32 -28.81 -30.13
N SER A 340 42.61 -29.15 -29.97
CA SER A 340 43.09 -30.50 -30.24
C SER A 340 42.74 -31.48 -29.11
N ALA A 341 42.59 -32.76 -29.45
CA ALA A 341 42.28 -33.80 -28.45
C ALA A 341 43.39 -33.95 -27.39
N SER A 342 44.62 -33.58 -27.71
CA SER A 342 45.77 -33.60 -26.80
C SER A 342 45.75 -32.47 -25.76
N SER A 343 44.96 -31.46 -25.98
CA SER A 343 44.81 -30.29 -25.08
C SER A 343 43.67 -30.43 -24.09
N VAL A 344 42.89 -31.50 -24.11
CA VAL A 344 41.74 -31.73 -23.23
C VAL A 344 42.17 -31.88 -21.77
N ILE A 345 41.54 -31.11 -20.91
CA ILE A 345 41.72 -31.20 -19.46
C ILE A 345 40.37 -31.40 -18.80
N TRP A 346 40.32 -31.99 -17.63
CA TRP A 346 39.16 -32.02 -16.74
C TRP A 346 39.60 -32.17 -15.29
N THR A 347 38.80 -31.59 -14.38
CA THR A 347 39.00 -31.69 -12.93
C THR A 347 37.66 -31.88 -12.25
N ILE A 348 37.57 -32.63 -11.19
CA ILE A 348 36.43 -32.72 -10.27
C ILE A 348 36.99 -32.55 -8.86
N SER A 349 36.51 -31.61 -8.12
CA SER A 349 36.96 -31.28 -6.77
C SER A 349 35.81 -31.15 -5.80
N SER A 350 36.01 -31.49 -4.54
CA SER A 350 35.12 -31.21 -3.43
C SER A 350 35.91 -30.52 -2.32
N GLN A 351 35.33 -29.47 -1.76
CA GLN A 351 35.94 -28.69 -0.69
C GLN A 351 34.96 -28.59 0.49
N LEU A 352 35.43 -29.02 1.67
CA LEU A 352 34.71 -28.78 2.94
C LEU A 352 35.35 -27.59 3.64
N THR A 353 34.53 -26.60 4.00
CA THR A 353 34.99 -25.41 4.72
C THR A 353 34.15 -25.24 6.00
N GLN A 354 34.83 -25.17 7.16
CA GLN A 354 34.23 -24.91 8.47
C GLN A 354 34.85 -23.63 9.03
N PRO A 355 34.05 -22.54 9.22
CA PRO A 355 34.57 -21.35 9.89
C PRO A 355 34.79 -21.63 11.38
N ILE A 356 36.06 -21.47 11.83
CA ILE A 356 36.45 -21.68 13.23
C ILE A 356 36.52 -20.33 13.96
N PHE A 357 37.12 -19.33 13.31
CA PHE A 357 37.25 -17.99 13.89
C PHE A 357 37.19 -16.92 12.80
N GLU A 358 36.26 -15.98 12.96
CA GLU A 358 36.07 -14.85 12.01
C GLU A 358 35.93 -13.50 12.77
N GLY A 359 36.68 -13.31 13.83
CA GLY A 359 36.70 -12.05 14.56
C GLY A 359 35.32 -11.61 15.12
N GLY A 360 34.40 -12.55 15.38
CA GLY A 360 33.05 -12.25 15.87
C GLY A 360 32.02 -11.98 14.80
N ARG A 361 32.36 -11.93 13.50
CA ARG A 361 31.45 -11.58 12.39
C ARG A 361 30.18 -12.44 12.35
N LEU A 362 30.29 -13.75 12.51
CA LEU A 362 29.14 -14.65 12.49
C LEU A 362 28.24 -14.44 13.72
N LYS A 363 28.84 -14.23 14.89
CA LYS A 363 28.08 -13.95 16.13
C LYS A 363 27.30 -12.66 16.00
N ALA A 364 27.95 -11.58 15.57
CA ALA A 364 27.30 -10.29 15.31
C ALA A 364 26.20 -10.40 14.22
N GLY A 365 26.37 -11.26 13.21
CA GLY A 365 25.36 -11.55 12.21
C GLY A 365 24.08 -12.17 12.80
N VAL A 366 24.20 -13.08 13.75
CA VAL A 366 23.04 -13.65 14.46
C VAL A 366 22.39 -12.62 15.37
N GLU A 367 23.19 -11.83 16.10
CA GLU A 367 22.69 -10.75 16.97
C GLU A 367 21.91 -9.71 16.14
N LEU A 368 22.43 -9.30 14.99
CA LEU A 368 21.73 -8.42 14.04
C LEU A 368 20.39 -9.01 13.59
N SER A 369 20.37 -10.30 13.20
CA SER A 369 19.14 -10.94 12.73
C SER A 369 18.10 -11.09 13.83
N LYS A 370 18.51 -11.30 15.08
CA LYS A 370 17.61 -11.28 16.25
C LYS A 370 17.03 -9.91 16.47
N ALA A 371 17.85 -8.86 16.43
CA ALA A 371 17.38 -7.48 16.59
C ALA A 371 16.38 -7.08 15.51
N ARG A 372 16.59 -7.52 14.26
CA ARG A 372 15.63 -7.33 13.14
C ARG A 372 14.29 -8.04 13.39
N TYR A 373 14.33 -9.27 13.91
CA TYR A 373 13.10 -9.96 14.29
C TYR A 373 12.37 -9.22 15.40
N ASP A 374 13.07 -8.77 16.45
CA ASP A 374 12.47 -8.03 17.55
C ASP A 374 11.91 -6.66 17.08
N GLU A 375 12.59 -5.99 16.16
CA GLU A 375 12.09 -4.77 15.48
C GLU A 375 10.79 -5.07 14.71
N ALA A 376 10.79 -6.09 13.86
CA ALA A 376 9.63 -6.48 13.06
C ALA A 376 8.43 -6.88 13.95
N LEU A 377 8.68 -7.51 15.12
CA LEU A 377 7.65 -7.84 16.10
C LEU A 377 6.99 -6.58 16.68
N GLN A 378 7.79 -5.56 17.03
CA GLN A 378 7.25 -4.29 17.54
C GLN A 378 6.51 -3.51 16.43
N GLN A 379 6.98 -3.55 15.20
CA GLN A 379 6.29 -2.96 14.05
C GLN A 379 4.92 -3.63 13.81
N TYR A 380 4.86 -4.97 13.91
CA TYR A 380 3.60 -5.71 13.82
C TYR A 380 2.65 -5.32 14.96
N ALA A 381 3.14 -5.27 16.20
CA ALA A 381 2.34 -4.85 17.36
C ALA A 381 1.79 -3.41 17.18
N GLY A 382 2.62 -2.48 16.72
CA GLY A 382 2.22 -1.12 16.42
C GLY A 382 1.13 -1.06 15.32
N SER A 383 1.26 -1.88 14.28
CA SER A 383 0.25 -1.99 13.21
C SER A 383 -1.08 -2.52 13.73
N VAL A 384 -1.07 -3.50 14.65
CA VAL A 384 -2.28 -4.03 15.30
C VAL A 384 -2.98 -2.94 16.13
N LEU A 385 -2.22 -2.18 16.94
CA LEU A 385 -2.78 -1.08 17.74
C LEU A 385 -3.37 0.03 16.85
N THR A 386 -2.69 0.39 15.77
CA THR A 386 -3.20 1.36 14.78
C THR A 386 -4.50 0.87 14.15
N ALA A 387 -4.57 -0.42 13.81
CA ALA A 387 -5.78 -1.00 13.24
C ALA A 387 -6.97 -0.96 14.21
N PHE A 388 -6.75 -1.23 15.51
CA PHE A 388 -7.80 -1.08 16.53
C PHE A 388 -8.23 0.39 16.67
N GLN A 389 -7.28 1.33 16.72
CA GLN A 389 -7.57 2.76 16.80
C GLN A 389 -8.42 3.23 15.61
N GLU A 390 -8.09 2.81 14.39
CA GLU A 390 -8.84 3.19 13.19
C GLU A 390 -10.30 2.74 13.26
N VAL A 391 -10.55 1.49 13.68
CA VAL A 391 -11.92 0.97 13.81
C VAL A 391 -12.69 1.68 14.93
N GLU A 392 -12.11 1.79 16.13
CA GLU A 392 -12.73 2.49 17.26
C GLU A 392 -13.07 3.95 16.92
N THR A 393 -12.12 4.64 16.29
CA THR A 393 -12.34 6.04 15.87
C THR A 393 -13.45 6.15 14.85
N ALA A 394 -13.50 5.28 13.84
CA ALA A 394 -14.54 5.33 12.82
C ALA A 394 -15.93 4.97 13.36
N LEU A 395 -16.00 4.02 14.30
CA LEU A 395 -17.25 3.64 14.98
C LEU A 395 -17.78 4.78 15.86
N ALA A 396 -16.90 5.38 16.67
CA ALA A 396 -17.27 6.53 17.50
C ALA A 396 -17.71 7.72 16.64
N ALA A 397 -16.99 8.00 15.56
CA ALA A 397 -17.33 9.08 14.63
C ALA A 397 -18.69 8.85 13.95
N ASP A 398 -19.06 7.62 13.59
CA ASP A 398 -20.39 7.33 12.99
C ASP A 398 -21.52 7.73 13.96
N ALA A 399 -21.37 7.44 15.25
CA ALA A 399 -22.37 7.80 16.27
C ALA A 399 -22.47 9.32 16.46
N PHE A 400 -21.32 10.02 16.60
CA PHE A 400 -21.31 11.48 16.80
C PHE A 400 -21.83 12.23 15.57
N LEU A 401 -21.43 11.83 14.37
CA LEU A 401 -21.86 12.46 13.13
C LEU A 401 -23.36 12.23 12.86
N LEU A 402 -23.90 11.06 13.24
CA LEU A 402 -25.36 10.83 13.16
C LEU A 402 -26.14 11.75 14.08
N GLN A 403 -25.69 11.93 15.31
CA GLN A 403 -26.29 12.86 16.26
C GLN A 403 -26.22 14.30 15.76
N GLN A 404 -25.05 14.73 15.26
CA GLN A 404 -24.81 16.07 14.72
C GLN A 404 -25.69 16.35 13.49
N GLU A 405 -25.83 15.37 12.57
CA GLU A 405 -26.72 15.52 11.42
C GLU A 405 -28.17 15.76 11.85
N GLY A 406 -28.65 14.98 12.84
CA GLY A 406 -30.02 15.21 13.37
C GLY A 406 -30.21 16.56 14.04
N GLN A 407 -29.18 17.11 14.71
CA GLN A 407 -29.21 18.46 15.29
C GLN A 407 -29.21 19.53 14.19
N LEU A 408 -28.34 19.39 13.16
CA LEU A 408 -28.26 20.33 12.07
C LEU A 408 -29.50 20.31 11.16
N THR A 409 -30.13 19.16 10.99
CA THR A 409 -31.41 19.06 10.26
C THR A 409 -32.46 19.94 10.93
N ARG A 410 -32.61 19.86 12.26
CA ARG A 410 -33.51 20.73 13.01
C ARG A 410 -33.13 22.21 12.94
N ALA A 411 -31.80 22.51 12.97
CA ALA A 411 -31.32 23.87 12.83
C ALA A 411 -31.63 24.45 11.44
N VAL A 412 -31.55 23.66 10.37
CA VAL A 412 -31.98 24.07 9.03
C VAL A 412 -33.47 24.38 9.01
N GLU A 413 -34.32 23.49 9.54
CA GLU A 413 -35.76 23.68 9.57
C GLU A 413 -36.16 24.97 10.29
N GLU A 414 -35.55 25.27 11.44
CA GLU A 414 -35.84 26.49 12.20
C GLU A 414 -35.28 27.77 11.55
N ALA A 415 -34.05 27.66 10.95
CA ALA A 415 -33.44 28.77 10.25
C ALA A 415 -34.22 29.15 8.98
N GLU A 416 -34.71 28.18 8.22
CA GLU A 416 -35.55 28.38 7.04
C GLU A 416 -36.92 28.98 7.42
N ARG A 417 -37.49 28.52 8.52
CA ARG A 417 -38.74 29.12 9.08
C ARG A 417 -38.50 30.57 9.47
N SER A 418 -37.36 30.86 10.13
CA SER A 418 -36.99 32.23 10.53
C SER A 418 -36.79 33.13 9.31
N ASP A 419 -36.11 32.66 8.25
CA ASP A 419 -35.93 33.40 7.00
C ASP A 419 -37.30 33.76 6.36
N GLY A 420 -38.21 32.78 6.26
CA GLY A 420 -39.54 33.01 5.71
C GLY A 420 -40.37 34.04 6.54
N LEU A 421 -40.28 33.97 7.87
CA LEU A 421 -40.95 34.94 8.76
C LEU A 421 -40.33 36.34 8.62
N ALA A 422 -38.98 36.45 8.61
CA ALA A 422 -38.30 37.72 8.46
C ALA A 422 -38.60 38.36 7.10
N GLN A 423 -38.65 37.58 6.02
CA GLN A 423 -39.07 38.04 4.70
C GLN A 423 -40.49 38.64 4.73
N GLY A 424 -41.49 37.93 5.28
CA GLY A 424 -42.85 38.42 5.34
C GLY A 424 -43.03 39.60 6.28
N GLN A 425 -42.23 39.77 7.33
CA GLN A 425 -42.24 40.92 8.22
C GLN A 425 -41.56 42.13 7.55
N TYR A 426 -40.46 41.93 6.84
CA TYR A 426 -39.79 42.98 6.10
C TYR A 426 -40.68 43.58 5.00
N GLU A 427 -41.36 42.73 4.24
CA GLU A 427 -42.32 43.18 3.22
C GLU A 427 -43.46 44.04 3.76
N ARG A 428 -43.82 43.87 5.05
CA ARG A 428 -44.80 44.67 5.77
C ARG A 428 -44.22 45.88 6.51
N GLY A 429 -42.88 46.07 6.43
CA GLY A 429 -42.19 47.17 7.10
C GLY A 429 -42.04 46.99 8.63
N LEU A 430 -42.24 45.76 9.17
CA LEU A 430 -42.20 45.46 10.61
C LEU A 430 -40.81 45.19 11.15
N VAL A 431 -39.84 44.83 10.27
CA VAL A 431 -38.43 44.64 10.60
C VAL A 431 -37.57 45.37 9.58
N ASP A 432 -36.31 45.60 9.94
CA ASP A 432 -35.30 46.20 9.06
C ASP A 432 -34.65 45.18 8.13
N VAL A 433 -33.88 45.68 7.16
CA VAL A 433 -33.16 44.84 6.20
C VAL A 433 -32.06 44.02 6.89
N LEU A 434 -31.45 44.52 7.97
CA LEU A 434 -30.39 43.81 8.69
C LEU A 434 -30.97 42.52 9.32
N THR A 435 -32.15 42.57 9.91
CA THR A 435 -32.86 41.42 10.46
C THR A 435 -33.11 40.37 9.38
N LEU A 436 -33.55 40.76 8.19
CA LEU A 436 -33.76 39.87 7.06
C LEU A 436 -32.43 39.25 6.57
N LEU A 437 -31.39 40.06 6.40
CA LEU A 437 -30.08 39.58 5.95
C LEU A 437 -29.47 38.59 6.95
N ASP A 438 -29.62 38.85 8.26
CA ASP A 438 -29.13 37.95 9.31
C ASP A 438 -29.88 36.59 9.29
N ALA A 439 -31.21 36.62 9.18
CA ALA A 439 -32.01 35.39 9.08
C ALA A 439 -31.60 34.52 7.86
N ARG A 440 -31.42 35.17 6.70
CA ARG A 440 -30.93 34.51 5.47
C ARG A 440 -29.54 33.92 5.61
N GLN A 441 -28.64 34.69 6.23
CA GLN A 441 -27.28 34.20 6.46
C GLN A 441 -27.27 32.98 7.35
N ARG A 442 -28.08 32.96 8.43
CA ARG A 442 -28.26 31.81 9.31
C ARG A 442 -28.81 30.59 8.57
N ALA A 443 -29.82 30.76 7.72
CA ALA A 443 -30.38 29.67 6.92
C ALA A 443 -29.34 29.10 5.93
N PHE A 444 -28.58 29.95 5.26
CA PHE A 444 -27.49 29.55 4.38
C PHE A 444 -26.38 28.76 5.13
N ASP A 445 -25.93 29.28 6.28
CA ASP A 445 -24.88 28.64 7.08
C ASP A 445 -25.36 27.29 7.66
N ALA A 446 -26.63 27.19 8.10
CA ALA A 446 -27.19 25.94 8.59
C ALA A 446 -27.21 24.85 7.46
N ARG A 447 -27.69 25.19 6.26
CA ARG A 447 -27.69 24.30 5.10
C ARG A 447 -26.27 23.85 4.73
N ARG A 448 -25.33 24.78 4.72
CA ARG A 448 -23.93 24.52 4.44
C ARG A 448 -23.33 23.53 5.45
N ALA A 449 -23.58 23.76 6.75
CA ALA A 449 -23.10 22.88 7.82
C ALA A 449 -23.70 21.47 7.70
N LEU A 450 -25.00 21.35 7.39
CA LEU A 450 -25.66 20.06 7.19
C LEU A 450 -25.02 19.28 6.03
N LEU A 451 -24.78 19.92 4.87
CA LEU A 451 -24.12 19.29 3.73
C LEU A 451 -22.72 18.78 4.11
N THR A 452 -21.95 19.56 4.88
CA THR A 452 -20.62 19.16 5.32
C THR A 452 -20.68 17.92 6.21
N VAL A 453 -21.59 17.85 7.17
CA VAL A 453 -21.72 16.69 8.07
C VAL A 453 -22.20 15.45 7.31
N GLN A 454 -23.12 15.58 6.36
CA GLN A 454 -23.55 14.48 5.50
C GLN A 454 -22.38 13.91 4.69
N ALA A 455 -21.55 14.76 4.11
CA ALA A 455 -20.34 14.34 3.40
C ALA A 455 -19.32 13.68 4.35
N GLN A 456 -19.14 14.22 5.57
CA GLN A 456 -18.25 13.63 6.57
C GLN A 456 -18.71 12.22 6.98
N ARG A 457 -20.01 11.99 7.16
CA ARG A 457 -20.58 10.67 7.45
C ARG A 457 -20.27 9.65 6.33
N LEU A 458 -20.41 10.08 5.07
CA LEU A 458 -20.07 9.24 3.93
C LEU A 458 -18.58 8.90 3.88
N ARG A 459 -17.69 9.88 4.13
CA ARG A 459 -16.26 9.63 4.21
C ARG A 459 -15.89 8.69 5.35
N ASN A 460 -16.45 8.92 6.54
CA ASN A 460 -16.28 8.04 7.70
C ASN A 460 -16.76 6.60 7.43
N ARG A 461 -17.84 6.45 6.65
CA ARG A 461 -18.33 5.14 6.23
C ARG A 461 -17.30 4.40 5.36
N ALA A 462 -16.63 5.10 4.44
CA ALA A 462 -15.55 4.52 3.64
C ALA A 462 -14.34 4.15 4.50
N ASP A 463 -13.97 5.00 5.48
CA ASP A 463 -12.89 4.73 6.42
C ASP A 463 -13.20 3.52 7.31
N LEU A 464 -14.43 3.37 7.80
CA LEU A 464 -14.84 2.21 8.58
C LEU A 464 -14.74 0.91 7.79
N HIS A 465 -15.17 0.90 6.51
CA HIS A 465 -15.03 -0.28 5.66
C HIS A 465 -13.56 -0.63 5.39
N LEU A 466 -12.71 0.37 5.17
CA LEU A 466 -11.27 0.17 5.02
C LEU A 466 -10.65 -0.39 6.29
N ALA A 467 -10.97 0.18 7.45
CA ALA A 467 -10.45 -0.24 8.75
C ALA A 467 -10.86 -1.68 9.11
N LEU A 468 -12.06 -2.10 8.72
CA LEU A 468 -12.55 -3.48 8.92
C LEU A 468 -11.96 -4.48 7.91
N GLY A 469 -11.18 -4.04 6.93
CA GLY A 469 -10.60 -4.91 5.90
C GLY A 469 -11.62 -5.47 4.91
N GLY A 470 -12.75 -4.79 4.70
CA GLY A 470 -13.83 -5.21 3.81
C GLY A 470 -13.41 -5.18 2.33
N ALA A 471 -13.67 -6.25 1.56
CA ALA A 471 -13.50 -6.26 0.11
C ALA A 471 -14.66 -5.53 -0.60
N PHE A 472 -14.36 -4.88 -1.75
CA PHE A 472 -15.33 -4.12 -2.58
C PHE A 472 -15.77 -4.86 -3.84
#